data_c2db280db3b08cb9f8180fef29ed5a5b
#
_entry.id   c2db280db3b08cb9f8180fef29ed5a5b
#
_cell.length_a   1.000
_cell.length_b   1.000
_cell.length_c   1.000
_cell.angle_alpha   90.00
_cell.angle_beta   90.00
_cell.angle_gamma   90.00
#
_symmetry.space_group_name_H-M   'P 1'
#
loop_
_entity.id
_entity.type
_entity.pdbx_description
1 polymer ?
#
loop_
_entity_poly.entity_id
_entity_poly.type
_entity_poly.pdbx_seq_one_letter_code
_entity_poly.pdbx_strand_id
1 'polypeptide(L)'
;AVSKRIERTVRRTPFRMAVDRVFTVQGRGTVVTGSVLRGQVSAGDTLEVWPSGETCRVRDLQAHGVQHEQLSRGQRAAINVSGIDRERMQRGAELATPGYLKPSRMIDVRLRCLASFGRPLKSTATVRLEIGTTEIPVRVVLFDGESLPPGSTGYAQLRSGEPITTAYGQHFILRDASATRTIGGGIVLRPAARHTRHQATGEIEALQRLEHGDAAGRVAEVLRLGGFTAPTDLQVCARAGVELVELPAIYERLKEEGRWIRVQGTDVYATPAAIAELTARLVGWLERHHRAHPDQPGRLLDAVLGWLERVTMNRALARPLFDRLVQGKSVKLLGKFVCSPAFAPSLSTADERVLQSMITEVRSGGFHPPSLDELAAAAHVDGKRMARLATLAVALGELVAVAPDLYLHVAVEKQLRAKVAELIARVGAVSVAQVREALGSSRKF
;
A
#
# COMPACT_ATOMS: atom_id res chain seq x y z
N ALA A 1 -29.67 39.08 -10.23
CA ALA A 1 -30.07 38.40 -11.47
C ALA A 1 -29.12 37.26 -11.87
N VAL A 2 -27.81 37.34 -11.56
CA VAL A 2 -26.80 36.29 -11.90
C VAL A 2 -26.98 35.02 -11.06
N SER A 3 -27.39 35.12 -9.80
CA SER A 3 -27.55 33.97 -8.89
C SER A 3 -28.68 33.00 -9.29
N LYS A 4 -29.67 33.44 -10.06
CA LYS A 4 -30.78 32.59 -10.56
C LYS A 4 -30.41 31.71 -11.74
N ARG A 5 -29.21 31.87 -12.37
CA ARG A 5 -28.75 31.08 -13.53
C ARG A 5 -27.81 29.92 -13.15
N ILE A 6 -27.46 29.78 -11.89
CA ILE A 6 -26.60 28.67 -11.45
C ILE A 6 -27.50 27.54 -10.97
N GLU A 7 -27.89 26.66 -11.87
CA GLU A 7 -28.50 25.39 -11.49
C GLU A 7 -27.45 24.54 -10.76
N ARG A 8 -27.58 24.49 -9.45
CA ARG A 8 -26.79 23.61 -8.61
C ARG A 8 -27.45 22.26 -8.63
N THR A 9 -26.91 21.35 -9.40
CA THR A 9 -27.29 19.92 -9.35
C THR A 9 -26.97 19.41 -7.94
N VAL A 10 -27.99 19.22 -7.12
CA VAL A 10 -27.88 18.62 -5.78
C VAL A 10 -27.64 17.15 -5.97
N ARG A 11 -26.38 16.77 -6.05
CA ARG A 11 -25.95 15.37 -6.07
C ARG A 11 -25.62 14.93 -4.64
N ARG A 12 -25.83 13.68 -4.29
CA ARG A 12 -25.38 13.08 -3.02
C ARG A 12 -23.84 13.06 -2.99
N THR A 13 -23.25 14.21 -2.73
CA THR A 13 -21.79 14.36 -2.63
C THR A 13 -21.39 14.43 -1.17
N PRO A 14 -20.20 13.93 -0.80
CA PRO A 14 -19.72 14.04 0.58
C PRO A 14 -19.74 15.50 1.05
N PHE A 15 -20.28 15.73 2.23
CA PHE A 15 -20.31 17.05 2.85
C PHE A 15 -18.93 17.48 3.33
N ARG A 16 -18.63 18.77 3.18
CA ARG A 16 -17.45 19.41 3.74
C ARG A 16 -17.70 20.88 4.02
N MET A 17 -17.32 21.32 5.23
CA MET A 17 -17.40 22.70 5.67
C MET A 17 -16.16 23.10 6.47
N ALA A 18 -15.51 24.21 6.12
CA ALA A 18 -14.46 24.80 6.92
C ALA A 18 -15.07 25.67 8.02
N VAL A 19 -14.71 25.42 9.29
CA VAL A 19 -15.22 26.13 10.46
C VAL A 19 -14.47 27.44 10.65
N ASP A 20 -15.18 28.55 10.65
CA ASP A 20 -14.60 29.89 10.87
C ASP A 20 -14.86 30.44 12.28
N ARG A 21 -15.95 30.02 12.93
CA ARG A 21 -16.29 30.42 14.31
C ARG A 21 -16.95 29.27 15.05
N VAL A 22 -16.71 29.25 16.37
CA VAL A 22 -17.34 28.29 17.30
C VAL A 22 -17.83 29.09 18.51
N PHE A 23 -19.07 28.91 18.87
CA PHE A 23 -19.67 29.57 20.04
C PHE A 23 -20.70 28.67 20.70
N THR A 24 -21.00 28.96 21.96
CA THR A 24 -22.04 28.25 22.72
C THR A 24 -23.29 29.15 22.77
N VAL A 25 -24.43 28.57 22.44
CA VAL A 25 -25.72 29.23 22.60
C VAL A 25 -26.44 28.64 23.79
N GLN A 26 -26.87 29.49 24.73
CA GLN A 26 -27.58 29.06 25.92
C GLN A 26 -28.81 28.23 25.55
N GLY A 27 -28.93 27.02 26.11
CA GLY A 27 -30.01 26.08 25.83
C GLY A 27 -29.90 25.31 24.50
N ARG A 28 -28.94 25.66 23.63
CA ARG A 28 -28.73 24.96 22.32
C ARG A 28 -27.41 24.21 22.19
N GLY A 29 -26.40 24.53 23.03
CA GLY A 29 -25.09 23.87 23.01
C GLY A 29 -24.13 24.51 22.02
N THR A 30 -23.26 23.69 21.40
CA THR A 30 -22.20 24.15 20.52
C THR A 30 -22.73 24.45 19.11
N VAL A 31 -22.48 25.66 18.63
CA VAL A 31 -22.80 26.09 17.27
C VAL A 31 -21.51 26.45 16.54
N VAL A 32 -21.37 25.96 15.33
CA VAL A 32 -20.24 26.25 14.43
C VAL A 32 -20.73 26.96 13.20
N THR A 33 -19.98 27.95 12.73
CA THR A 33 -20.25 28.61 11.45
C THR A 33 -19.13 28.37 10.45
N GLY A 34 -19.49 28.40 9.17
CA GLY A 34 -18.55 28.22 8.10
C GLY A 34 -19.20 28.24 6.72
N SER A 35 -18.37 28.12 5.71
CA SER A 35 -18.84 28.00 4.33
C SER A 35 -18.88 26.52 3.93
N VAL A 36 -20.03 26.08 3.41
CA VAL A 36 -20.16 24.72 2.85
C VAL A 36 -19.39 24.65 1.54
N LEU A 37 -18.28 23.93 1.58
CA LEU A 37 -17.36 23.82 0.45
C LEU A 37 -17.81 22.74 -0.54
N ARG A 38 -18.47 21.68 -0.04
CA ARG A 38 -18.94 20.54 -0.85
C ARG A 38 -20.14 19.86 -0.22
N GLY A 39 -20.94 19.21 -1.07
CA GLY A 39 -22.05 18.36 -0.66
C GLY A 39 -23.17 19.08 0.02
N GLN A 40 -23.90 18.33 0.81
CA GLN A 40 -25.06 18.80 1.58
C GLN A 40 -25.06 18.12 2.94
N VAL A 41 -25.72 18.77 3.91
CA VAL A 41 -25.92 18.30 5.27
C VAL A 41 -27.35 18.51 5.71
N SER A 42 -27.92 17.55 6.44
CA SER A 42 -29.28 17.59 7.00
C SER A 42 -29.24 17.45 8.53
N ALA A 43 -30.31 17.90 9.17
CA ALA A 43 -30.49 17.65 10.58
C ALA A 43 -30.53 16.11 10.85
N GLY A 44 -29.85 15.67 11.92
CA GLY A 44 -29.69 14.26 12.24
C GLY A 44 -28.46 13.59 11.64
N ASP A 45 -27.76 14.22 10.70
CA ASP A 45 -26.54 13.67 10.12
C ASP A 45 -25.43 13.54 11.17
N THR A 46 -24.56 12.53 11.00
CA THR A 46 -23.31 12.41 11.74
C THR A 46 -22.17 12.93 10.89
N LEU A 47 -21.34 13.79 11.47
CA LEU A 47 -20.16 14.36 10.82
C LEU A 47 -18.89 14.03 11.60
N GLU A 48 -17.76 13.94 10.89
CA GLU A 48 -16.43 13.96 11.50
C GLU A 48 -15.88 15.36 11.63
N VAL A 49 -15.21 15.61 12.74
CA VAL A 49 -14.50 16.86 13.04
C VAL A 49 -13.01 16.64 12.84
N TRP A 50 -12.41 17.36 11.93
CA TRP A 50 -10.98 17.25 11.64
C TRP A 50 -10.21 18.49 12.15
N PRO A 51 -8.97 18.33 12.66
CA PRO A 51 -8.11 17.13 12.59
C PRO A 51 -8.29 16.11 13.73
N SER A 52 -9.21 16.30 14.69
CA SER A 52 -9.36 15.42 15.86
C SER A 52 -9.83 14.01 15.51
N GLY A 53 -10.64 13.86 14.44
CA GLY A 53 -11.23 12.59 14.05
C GLY A 53 -12.45 12.19 14.90
N GLU A 54 -12.92 13.07 15.78
CA GLU A 54 -14.12 12.86 16.59
C GLU A 54 -15.40 13.04 15.75
N THR A 55 -16.48 12.44 16.21
CA THR A 55 -17.78 12.57 15.54
C THR A 55 -18.70 13.48 16.31
N CYS A 56 -19.53 14.23 15.58
CA CYS A 56 -20.61 15.01 16.13
C CYS A 56 -21.92 14.75 15.38
N ARG A 57 -23.05 15.03 16.03
CA ARG A 57 -24.37 14.91 15.41
C ARG A 57 -24.96 16.31 15.17
N VAL A 58 -25.47 16.52 13.95
CA VAL A 58 -26.18 17.74 13.57
C VAL A 58 -27.54 17.77 14.23
N ARG A 59 -27.83 18.83 14.98
CA ARG A 59 -29.16 19.06 15.60
C ARG A 59 -30.01 19.97 14.76
N ASP A 60 -29.49 21.18 14.46
CA ASP A 60 -30.16 22.21 13.72
C ASP A 60 -29.23 22.86 12.70
N LEU A 61 -29.85 23.40 11.64
CA LEU A 61 -29.17 24.08 10.55
C LEU A 61 -29.79 25.45 10.31
N GLN A 62 -28.95 26.47 10.16
CA GLN A 62 -29.37 27.82 9.82
C GLN A 62 -28.47 28.42 8.74
N ALA A 63 -29.10 29.19 7.85
CA ALA A 63 -28.40 30.07 6.92
C ALA A 63 -29.11 31.42 6.89
N HIS A 64 -28.34 32.52 6.96
CA HIS A 64 -28.89 33.89 6.98
C HIS A 64 -29.97 34.14 8.04
N GLY A 65 -29.85 33.50 9.22
CA GLY A 65 -30.79 33.62 10.33
C GLY A 65 -32.09 32.81 10.17
N VAL A 66 -32.23 32.05 9.09
CA VAL A 66 -33.40 31.19 8.83
C VAL A 66 -33.03 29.73 9.07
N GLN A 67 -33.93 28.98 9.70
CA GLN A 67 -33.75 27.53 9.89
C GLN A 67 -34.02 26.79 8.59
N HIS A 68 -33.20 25.76 8.34
CA HIS A 68 -33.28 24.90 7.17
C HIS A 68 -33.25 23.44 7.58
N GLU A 69 -33.91 22.59 6.84
CA GLU A 69 -33.77 21.12 7.00
C GLU A 69 -32.45 20.59 6.39
N GLN A 70 -31.96 21.30 5.36
CA GLN A 70 -30.77 20.95 4.65
C GLN A 70 -30.00 22.18 4.17
N LEU A 71 -28.67 22.13 4.23
CA LEU A 71 -27.76 23.11 3.65
C LEU A 71 -26.83 22.48 2.64
N SER A 72 -26.47 23.23 1.60
CA SER A 72 -25.69 22.75 0.48
C SER A 72 -24.50 23.66 0.14
N ARG A 73 -23.62 23.16 -0.72
CA ARG A 73 -22.44 23.88 -1.22
C ARG A 73 -22.75 25.34 -1.59
N GLY A 74 -21.85 26.21 -1.14
CA GLY A 74 -21.89 27.65 -1.42
C GLY A 74 -22.75 28.46 -0.45
N GLN A 75 -23.42 27.83 0.52
CA GLN A 75 -24.11 28.52 1.60
C GLN A 75 -23.15 28.76 2.77
N ARG A 76 -23.36 29.88 3.45
CA ARG A 76 -22.80 30.08 4.78
C ARG A 76 -23.72 29.43 5.80
N ALA A 77 -23.22 28.44 6.51
CA ALA A 77 -23.98 27.64 7.44
C ALA A 77 -23.67 28.00 8.89
N ALA A 78 -24.69 27.97 9.74
CA ALA A 78 -24.56 27.80 11.18
C ALA A 78 -25.16 26.44 11.53
N ILE A 79 -24.33 25.56 12.11
CA ILE A 79 -24.69 24.18 12.43
C ILE A 79 -24.60 24.00 13.94
N ASN A 80 -25.75 23.67 14.55
CA ASN A 80 -25.79 23.24 15.93
C ASN A 80 -25.38 21.75 15.99
N VAL A 81 -24.38 21.44 16.78
CA VAL A 81 -23.83 20.09 16.92
C VAL A 81 -23.88 19.60 18.37
N SER A 82 -23.95 18.28 18.52
CA SER A 82 -23.87 17.58 19.81
C SER A 82 -22.89 16.41 19.76
N GLY A 83 -22.47 15.95 20.92
CA GLY A 83 -21.52 14.80 21.03
C GLY A 83 -20.05 15.20 20.95
N ILE A 84 -19.76 16.51 20.98
CA ILE A 84 -18.40 17.01 20.99
C ILE A 84 -18.31 18.25 21.88
N ASP A 85 -17.22 18.39 22.62
CA ASP A 85 -16.96 19.55 23.46
C ASP A 85 -16.47 20.73 22.62
N ARG A 86 -16.85 21.95 23.04
CA ARG A 86 -16.48 23.18 22.34
C ARG A 86 -14.95 23.34 22.21
N GLU A 87 -14.20 22.98 23.24
CA GLU A 87 -12.75 23.11 23.30
C GLU A 87 -12.04 22.28 22.23
N ARG A 88 -12.69 21.23 21.74
CA ARG A 88 -12.17 20.35 20.68
C ARG A 88 -12.52 20.83 19.26
N MET A 89 -13.33 21.87 19.17
CA MET A 89 -13.75 22.46 17.90
C MET A 89 -13.30 23.92 17.86
N GLN A 90 -12.38 24.23 16.99
CA GLN A 90 -11.77 25.56 16.87
C GLN A 90 -11.84 26.07 15.44
N ARG A 91 -11.58 27.36 15.24
CA ARG A 91 -11.32 27.91 13.90
C ARG A 91 -10.20 27.11 13.22
N GLY A 92 -10.39 26.76 11.97
CA GLY A 92 -9.46 25.87 11.24
C GLY A 92 -9.89 24.39 11.25
N ALA A 93 -10.85 24.00 12.12
CA ALA A 93 -11.45 22.69 12.04
C ALA A 93 -12.29 22.53 10.75
N GLU A 94 -12.47 21.31 10.33
CA GLU A 94 -13.36 20.96 9.22
C GLU A 94 -14.40 19.95 9.66
N LEU A 95 -15.65 20.17 9.27
CA LEU A 95 -16.71 19.18 9.36
C LEU A 95 -16.85 18.46 8.02
N ALA A 96 -16.88 17.15 8.05
CA ALA A 96 -17.00 16.33 6.85
C ALA A 96 -17.84 15.08 7.06
N THR A 97 -18.35 14.52 5.97
CA THR A 97 -18.90 13.15 5.96
C THR A 97 -17.88 12.18 6.50
N PRO A 98 -18.26 11.26 7.42
CA PRO A 98 -17.33 10.27 7.98
C PRO A 98 -16.58 9.49 6.92
N GLY A 99 -15.25 9.37 7.10
CA GLY A 99 -14.36 8.66 6.17
C GLY A 99 -13.98 9.42 4.89
N TYR A 100 -14.49 10.64 4.68
CA TYR A 100 -14.20 11.42 3.48
C TYR A 100 -12.78 12.02 3.50
N LEU A 101 -12.41 12.69 4.57
CA LEU A 101 -11.11 13.35 4.70
C LEU A 101 -10.12 12.49 5.49
N LYS A 102 -8.85 12.82 5.35
CA LYS A 102 -7.77 12.24 6.15
C LYS A 102 -6.74 13.33 6.43
N PRO A 103 -6.41 13.60 7.69
CA PRO A 103 -5.40 14.58 8.04
C PRO A 103 -4.02 14.06 7.64
N SER A 104 -3.14 14.98 7.27
CA SER A 104 -1.75 14.69 6.92
C SER A 104 -0.84 15.84 7.34
N ARG A 105 0.38 15.53 7.72
CA ARG A 105 1.41 16.56 7.96
C ARG A 105 2.15 16.97 6.67
N MET A 106 1.79 16.35 5.54
CA MET A 106 2.42 16.60 4.25
C MET A 106 1.36 16.60 3.16
N ILE A 107 1.38 17.66 2.36
CA ILE A 107 0.56 17.80 1.17
C ILE A 107 1.45 18.15 -0.02
N ASP A 108 1.16 17.60 -1.19
CA ASP A 108 1.85 17.98 -2.41
C ASP A 108 0.98 18.90 -3.23
N VAL A 109 1.61 19.93 -3.76
CA VAL A 109 0.93 21.06 -4.36
C VAL A 109 1.56 21.50 -5.68
N ARG A 110 0.76 22.10 -6.55
CA ARG A 110 1.26 23.02 -7.55
C ARG A 110 1.33 24.40 -6.91
N LEU A 111 2.51 24.99 -6.91
CA LEU A 111 2.80 26.25 -6.25
C LEU A 111 3.24 27.30 -7.29
N ARG A 112 2.64 28.48 -7.24
CA ARG A 112 3.07 29.66 -8.00
C ARG A 112 3.68 30.69 -7.04
N CYS A 113 4.90 31.10 -7.30
CA CYS A 113 5.51 32.27 -6.64
C CYS A 113 5.03 33.55 -7.33
N LEU A 114 4.53 34.51 -6.56
CA LEU A 114 4.05 35.78 -7.13
C LEU A 114 5.24 36.62 -7.64
N ALA A 115 5.08 37.24 -8.80
CA ALA A 115 6.08 38.20 -9.33
C ALA A 115 6.32 39.38 -8.36
N SER A 116 5.26 39.84 -7.68
CA SER A 116 5.31 40.93 -6.69
C SER A 116 6.07 40.56 -5.41
N PHE A 117 6.39 39.32 -5.18
CA PHE A 117 7.24 38.92 -4.06
C PHE A 117 8.67 39.39 -4.24
N GLY A 118 9.15 39.53 -5.51
CA GLY A 118 10.40 40.15 -5.86
C GLY A 118 11.69 39.40 -5.56
N ARG A 119 11.57 38.18 -4.97
CA ARG A 119 12.71 37.30 -4.70
C ARG A 119 12.31 35.84 -4.87
N PRO A 120 13.27 34.92 -5.15
CA PRO A 120 12.97 33.51 -5.25
C PRO A 120 12.49 32.93 -3.93
N LEU A 121 11.48 32.05 -3.99
CA LEU A 121 11.08 31.22 -2.85
C LEU A 121 12.02 30.02 -2.74
N LYS A 122 12.83 30.00 -1.70
CA LYS A 122 13.83 28.94 -1.48
C LYS A 122 13.16 27.64 -1.03
N SER A 123 13.66 26.50 -1.51
CA SER A 123 13.40 25.20 -0.90
C SER A 123 13.85 25.25 0.57
N THR A 124 13.09 24.60 1.45
CA THR A 124 13.28 24.64 2.92
C THR A 124 12.84 25.92 3.63
N ALA A 125 12.33 26.94 2.91
CA ALA A 125 11.76 28.12 3.55
C ALA A 125 10.56 27.76 4.44
N THR A 126 10.50 28.39 5.63
CA THR A 126 9.33 28.33 6.51
C THR A 126 8.42 29.52 6.19
N VAL A 127 7.17 29.22 5.87
CA VAL A 127 6.16 30.20 5.46
C VAL A 127 4.84 29.90 6.16
N ARG A 128 3.88 30.83 6.14
CA ARG A 128 2.51 30.56 6.60
C ARG A 128 1.67 30.04 5.47
N LEU A 129 1.01 28.92 5.72
CA LEU A 129 -0.02 28.33 4.86
C LEU A 129 -1.38 28.81 5.35
N GLU A 130 -2.16 29.42 4.46
CA GLU A 130 -3.58 29.72 4.65
C GLU A 130 -4.40 28.82 3.71
N ILE A 131 -5.18 27.90 4.29
CA ILE A 131 -5.99 26.95 3.55
C ILE A 131 -7.33 26.73 4.26
N GLY A 132 -8.44 26.98 3.56
CA GLY A 132 -9.77 27.04 4.19
C GLY A 132 -9.79 28.14 5.25
N THR A 133 -9.94 27.77 6.51
CA THR A 133 -9.90 28.67 7.66
C THR A 133 -8.68 28.41 8.56
N THR A 134 -7.82 27.47 8.14
CA THR A 134 -6.58 27.07 8.84
C THR A 134 -5.44 27.99 8.45
N GLU A 135 -4.66 28.41 9.44
CA GLU A 135 -3.43 29.17 9.29
C GLU A 135 -2.32 28.54 10.13
N ILE A 136 -1.31 27.95 9.47
CA ILE A 136 -0.23 27.21 10.14
C ILE A 136 1.13 27.44 9.48
N PRO A 137 2.25 27.36 10.22
CA PRO A 137 3.57 27.35 9.62
C PRO A 137 3.84 26.05 8.88
N VAL A 138 4.40 26.16 7.67
CA VAL A 138 4.83 25.03 6.85
C VAL A 138 6.22 25.23 6.29
N ARG A 139 6.93 24.14 6.10
CA ARG A 139 8.19 24.13 5.37
C ARG A 139 7.93 23.77 3.92
N VAL A 140 8.40 24.58 2.99
CA VAL A 140 8.32 24.31 1.56
C VAL A 140 9.49 23.43 1.15
N VAL A 141 9.23 22.33 0.45
CA VAL A 141 10.24 21.45 -0.17
C VAL A 141 9.91 21.33 -1.64
N LEU A 142 10.69 21.98 -2.50
CA LEU A 142 10.52 21.91 -3.94
C LEU A 142 10.92 20.50 -4.44
N PHE A 143 10.17 19.96 -5.41
CA PHE A 143 10.52 18.70 -6.05
C PHE A 143 11.63 18.86 -7.08
N ASP A 144 11.76 20.06 -7.66
CA ASP A 144 12.81 20.41 -8.62
C ASP A 144 13.47 21.74 -8.26
N GLY A 145 14.79 21.77 -8.32
CA GLY A 145 15.61 22.93 -8.01
C GLY A 145 15.63 23.35 -6.54
N GLU A 146 16.46 24.31 -6.21
CA GLU A 146 16.63 24.83 -4.85
C GLU A 146 15.78 26.08 -4.56
N SER A 147 15.23 26.70 -5.59
CA SER A 147 14.38 27.88 -5.47
C SER A 147 13.41 28.02 -6.63
N LEU A 148 12.25 28.63 -6.36
CA LEU A 148 11.22 28.95 -7.34
C LEU A 148 11.26 30.44 -7.62
N PRO A 149 11.64 30.89 -8.85
CA PRO A 149 11.72 32.29 -9.22
C PRO A 149 10.36 33.02 -9.11
N PRO A 150 10.37 34.36 -8.90
CA PRO A 150 9.15 35.17 -8.98
C PRO A 150 8.44 35.01 -10.32
N GLY A 151 7.12 34.90 -10.29
CA GLY A 151 6.27 34.67 -11.47
C GLY A 151 6.21 33.22 -11.94
N SER A 152 7.08 32.34 -11.45
CA SER A 152 7.18 30.92 -11.87
C SER A 152 6.24 30.03 -11.10
N THR A 153 5.99 28.85 -11.69
CA THR A 153 5.18 27.77 -11.11
C THR A 153 6.03 26.50 -11.03
N GLY A 154 5.85 25.74 -9.94
CA GLY A 154 6.54 24.45 -9.73
C GLY A 154 5.75 23.54 -8.80
N TYR A 155 6.27 22.36 -8.58
CA TYR A 155 5.70 21.41 -7.62
C TYR A 155 6.48 21.45 -6.31
N ALA A 156 5.73 21.34 -5.20
CA ALA A 156 6.31 21.37 -3.87
C ALA A 156 5.56 20.43 -2.92
N GLN A 157 6.26 19.95 -1.91
CA GLN A 157 5.66 19.36 -0.72
C GLN A 157 5.64 20.40 0.40
N LEU A 158 4.48 20.69 0.94
CA LEU A 158 4.32 21.52 2.12
C LEU A 158 4.29 20.60 3.35
N ARG A 159 5.22 20.81 4.27
CA ARG A 159 5.39 20.01 5.49
C ARG A 159 5.06 20.83 6.72
N SER A 160 4.14 20.31 7.53
CA SER A 160 3.68 20.94 8.76
C SER A 160 4.08 20.15 10.00
N GLY A 161 4.25 20.85 11.13
CA GLY A 161 4.31 20.23 12.45
C GLY A 161 2.96 19.70 12.95
N GLU A 162 1.86 20.25 12.43
CA GLU A 162 0.48 19.89 12.78
C GLU A 162 -0.25 19.26 11.59
N PRO A 163 -1.29 18.45 11.84
CA PRO A 163 -2.08 17.85 10.78
C PRO A 163 -2.85 18.90 9.97
N ILE A 164 -2.77 18.83 8.65
CA ILE A 164 -3.55 19.60 7.68
C ILE A 164 -4.65 18.70 7.16
N THR A 165 -5.88 19.21 7.12
CA THR A 165 -7.01 18.51 6.49
C THR A 165 -7.39 19.22 5.21
N THR A 166 -7.34 18.52 4.09
CA THR A 166 -7.58 19.12 2.78
C THR A 166 -8.05 18.07 1.76
N ALA A 167 -8.47 18.51 0.59
CA ALA A 167 -8.86 17.68 -0.53
C ALA A 167 -8.19 18.14 -1.83
N TYR A 168 -8.18 17.27 -2.84
CA TYR A 168 -7.69 17.60 -4.18
C TYR A 168 -8.34 18.86 -4.75
N GLY A 169 -7.56 19.69 -5.41
CA GLY A 169 -8.02 20.92 -6.06
C GLY A 169 -8.29 22.08 -5.10
N GLN A 170 -8.07 21.91 -3.79
CA GLN A 170 -8.25 23.00 -2.84
C GLN A 170 -7.17 24.06 -3.04
N HIS A 171 -7.62 25.33 -3.15
CA HIS A 171 -6.74 26.48 -3.23
C HIS A 171 -6.15 26.82 -1.86
N PHE A 172 -4.92 27.36 -1.88
CA PHE A 172 -4.24 27.86 -0.70
C PHE A 172 -3.42 29.13 -1.04
N ILE A 173 -3.05 29.84 0.01
CA ILE A 173 -2.17 31.01 -0.05
C ILE A 173 -0.96 30.76 0.85
N LEU A 174 0.21 31.23 0.41
CA LEU A 174 1.42 31.30 1.23
C LEU A 174 1.74 32.75 1.56
N ARG A 175 1.97 32.99 2.84
CA ARG A 175 2.43 34.31 3.34
C ARG A 175 3.80 34.17 4.00
N ASP A 176 4.50 35.27 4.16
CA ASP A 176 5.75 35.31 4.92
C ASP A 176 5.50 34.95 6.40
N ALA A 177 6.57 34.66 7.13
CA ALA A 177 6.48 34.21 8.52
C ALA A 177 5.72 35.21 9.44
N SER A 178 5.78 36.50 9.12
CA SER A 178 5.08 37.57 9.82
C SER A 178 3.65 37.81 9.35
N ALA A 179 3.18 37.05 8.34
CA ALA A 179 1.88 37.20 7.70
C ALA A 179 1.59 38.61 7.13
N THR A 180 2.64 39.36 6.78
CA THR A 180 2.53 40.71 6.25
C THR A 180 2.46 40.75 4.72
N ARG A 181 3.12 39.79 4.03
CA ARG A 181 3.19 39.75 2.57
C ARG A 181 2.76 38.40 2.03
N THR A 182 1.98 38.42 0.94
CA THR A 182 1.67 37.22 0.17
C THR A 182 2.87 36.84 -0.69
N ILE A 183 3.36 35.62 -0.55
CA ILE A 183 4.47 35.04 -1.32
C ILE A 183 3.97 34.41 -2.60
N GLY A 184 2.86 33.69 -2.49
CA GLY A 184 2.33 32.87 -3.57
C GLY A 184 1.09 32.14 -3.16
N GLY A 185 0.77 31.10 -3.91
CA GLY A 185 -0.36 30.22 -3.64
C GLY A 185 -0.45 29.15 -4.71
N GLY A 186 -1.48 28.33 -4.64
CA GLY A 186 -1.64 27.26 -5.59
C GLY A 186 -2.80 26.34 -5.30
N ILE A 187 -2.69 25.12 -5.77
CA ILE A 187 -3.70 24.06 -5.57
C ILE A 187 -3.07 22.81 -4.96
N VAL A 188 -3.84 22.11 -4.14
CA VAL A 188 -3.47 20.82 -3.58
C VAL A 188 -3.69 19.74 -4.62
N LEU A 189 -2.65 18.98 -4.92
CA LEU A 189 -2.71 17.83 -5.83
C LEU A 189 -2.77 16.50 -5.07
N ARG A 190 -2.06 16.39 -3.96
CA ARG A 190 -2.05 15.19 -3.11
C ARG A 190 -2.32 15.58 -1.65
N PRO A 191 -3.57 15.45 -1.18
CA PRO A 191 -3.97 15.89 0.15
C PRO A 191 -3.30 15.15 1.32
N ALA A 192 -2.92 13.90 1.10
CA ALA A 192 -2.25 13.06 2.09
C ALA A 192 -1.01 12.43 1.45
N ALA A 193 0.08 13.20 1.44
CA ALA A 193 1.33 12.78 0.86
C ALA A 193 2.19 11.99 1.86
N ARG A 194 3.07 11.13 1.33
CA ARG A 194 4.14 10.49 2.10
C ARG A 194 5.36 11.40 2.10
N HIS A 195 6.25 11.22 3.06
CA HIS A 195 7.51 11.92 3.06
C HIS A 195 8.32 11.57 1.80
N THR A 196 8.57 12.56 0.97
CA THR A 196 9.34 12.40 -0.27
C THR A 196 10.68 13.11 -0.12
N ARG A 197 11.77 12.47 -0.56
CA ARG A 197 13.07 13.13 -0.63
C ARG A 197 13.07 14.15 -1.77
N HIS A 198 13.88 15.19 -1.63
CA HIS A 198 14.14 16.14 -2.72
C HIS A 198 14.62 15.36 -3.96
N GLN A 199 14.14 15.74 -5.15
CA GLN A 199 14.48 15.11 -6.44
C GLN A 199 14.15 13.59 -6.54
N ALA A 200 13.10 13.13 -5.87
CA ALA A 200 12.64 11.75 -6.02
C ALA A 200 12.11 11.53 -7.44
N THR A 201 12.75 10.62 -8.18
CA THR A 201 12.34 10.23 -9.53
C THR A 201 10.89 9.76 -9.56
N GLY A 202 10.11 10.24 -10.51
CA GLY A 202 8.71 9.82 -10.74
C GLY A 202 7.67 10.59 -9.93
N GLU A 203 8.06 11.43 -8.96
CA GLU A 203 7.09 12.22 -8.19
C GLU A 203 6.49 13.37 -8.99
N ILE A 204 7.31 14.06 -9.79
CA ILE A 204 6.84 15.14 -10.65
C ILE A 204 5.85 14.60 -11.68
N GLU A 205 6.16 13.49 -12.33
CA GLU A 205 5.26 12.83 -13.29
C GLU A 205 3.95 12.39 -12.64
N ALA A 206 4.01 11.92 -11.39
CA ALA A 206 2.82 11.56 -10.63
C ALA A 206 1.94 12.79 -10.36
N LEU A 207 2.54 13.93 -10.00
CA LEU A 207 1.83 15.18 -9.78
C LEU A 207 1.27 15.76 -11.08
N GLN A 208 2.00 15.64 -12.20
CA GLN A 208 1.51 16.01 -13.53
C GLN A 208 0.31 15.18 -13.96
N ARG A 209 0.31 13.87 -13.69
CA ARG A 209 -0.86 13.00 -13.95
C ARG A 209 -2.07 13.40 -13.10
N LEU A 210 -1.86 13.85 -11.86
CA LEU A 210 -2.96 14.38 -11.03
C LEU A 210 -3.44 15.74 -11.53
N GLU A 211 -2.55 16.61 -11.97
CA GLU A 211 -2.89 17.97 -12.43
C GLU A 211 -3.62 17.98 -13.78
N HIS A 212 -3.07 17.25 -14.75
CA HIS A 212 -3.53 17.31 -16.16
C HIS A 212 -4.42 16.12 -16.56
N GLY A 213 -4.52 15.09 -15.71
CA GLY A 213 -5.36 13.93 -15.98
C GLY A 213 -6.85 14.25 -15.98
N ASP A 214 -7.61 13.54 -16.82
CA ASP A 214 -9.06 13.50 -16.71
C ASP A 214 -9.50 12.81 -15.39
N ALA A 215 -10.78 12.75 -15.11
CA ALA A 215 -11.30 12.12 -13.89
C ALA A 215 -10.80 10.67 -13.71
N ALA A 216 -10.83 9.87 -14.79
CA ALA A 216 -10.36 8.48 -14.75
C ALA A 216 -8.84 8.39 -14.54
N GLY A 217 -8.07 9.28 -15.16
CA GLY A 217 -6.62 9.39 -14.97
C GLY A 217 -6.24 9.72 -13.53
N ARG A 218 -6.93 10.67 -12.90
CA ARG A 218 -6.70 11.03 -11.49
C ARG A 218 -7.07 9.89 -10.54
N VAL A 219 -8.21 9.22 -10.77
CA VAL A 219 -8.61 8.04 -9.98
C VAL A 219 -7.57 6.93 -10.12
N ALA A 220 -7.13 6.62 -11.33
CA ALA A 220 -6.09 5.62 -11.56
C ALA A 220 -4.79 5.95 -10.81
N GLU A 221 -4.38 7.23 -10.78
CA GLU A 221 -3.19 7.66 -10.07
C GLU A 221 -3.37 7.54 -8.54
N VAL A 222 -4.54 7.90 -8.00
CA VAL A 222 -4.87 7.72 -6.58
C VAL A 222 -4.84 6.24 -6.18
N LEU A 223 -5.40 5.35 -7.01
CA LEU A 223 -5.36 3.90 -6.79
C LEU A 223 -3.93 3.34 -6.88
N ARG A 224 -3.13 3.81 -7.85
CA ARG A 224 -1.71 3.44 -7.98
C ARG A 224 -0.92 3.81 -6.73
N LEU A 225 -1.10 5.03 -6.22
CA LEU A 225 -0.45 5.53 -5.00
C LEU A 225 -0.94 4.81 -3.73
N GLY A 226 -2.17 4.33 -3.72
CA GLY A 226 -2.74 3.49 -2.67
C GLY A 226 -2.11 2.10 -2.62
N GLY A 227 -1.56 1.63 -3.73
CA GLY A 227 -0.99 0.28 -3.84
C GLY A 227 -2.03 -0.80 -3.58
N PHE A 228 -1.75 -1.66 -2.60
CA PHE A 228 -2.66 -2.75 -2.19
C PHE A 228 -3.57 -2.37 -1.01
N THR A 229 -3.37 -1.20 -0.42
CA THR A 229 -4.29 -0.62 0.57
C THR A 229 -5.28 0.24 -0.20
N ALA A 230 -6.35 -0.37 -0.70
CA ALA A 230 -7.35 0.36 -1.48
C ALA A 230 -7.98 1.47 -0.61
N PRO A 231 -7.94 2.74 -1.06
CA PRO A 231 -8.70 3.78 -0.43
C PRO A 231 -10.19 3.50 -0.58
N THR A 232 -11.00 3.91 0.40
CA THR A 232 -12.47 3.86 0.25
C THR A 232 -12.91 4.81 -0.87
N ASP A 233 -14.11 4.59 -1.43
CA ASP A 233 -14.67 5.45 -2.47
C ASP A 233 -14.70 6.93 -2.04
N LEU A 234 -15.05 7.21 -0.78
CA LEU A 234 -15.02 8.56 -0.23
C LEU A 234 -13.61 9.15 -0.24
N GLN A 235 -12.61 8.35 0.10
CA GLN A 235 -11.20 8.79 0.06
C GLN A 235 -10.70 8.98 -1.37
N VAL A 236 -11.18 8.16 -2.32
CA VAL A 236 -10.89 8.37 -3.76
C VAL A 236 -11.48 9.70 -4.21
N CYS A 237 -12.74 9.98 -3.86
CA CYS A 237 -13.38 11.27 -4.16
C CYS A 237 -12.58 12.47 -3.61
N ALA A 238 -12.13 12.38 -2.35
CA ALA A 238 -11.37 13.46 -1.72
C ALA A 238 -9.99 13.68 -2.37
N ARG A 239 -9.35 12.59 -2.85
CA ARG A 239 -7.99 12.61 -3.38
C ARG A 239 -7.90 12.83 -4.89
N ALA A 240 -8.95 12.44 -5.65
CA ALA A 240 -9.02 12.61 -7.09
C ALA A 240 -9.89 13.77 -7.54
N GLY A 241 -10.66 14.38 -6.63
CA GLY A 241 -11.58 15.49 -6.95
C GLY A 241 -12.72 15.05 -7.85
N VAL A 242 -13.25 13.84 -7.67
CA VAL A 242 -14.38 13.29 -8.44
C VAL A 242 -15.61 13.15 -7.54
N GLU A 243 -16.79 13.02 -8.15
CA GLU A 243 -18.02 12.78 -7.43
C GLU A 243 -18.24 11.28 -7.18
N LEU A 244 -18.88 10.94 -6.06
CA LEU A 244 -19.13 9.54 -5.70
C LEU A 244 -19.95 8.80 -6.76
N VAL A 245 -20.90 9.50 -7.39
CA VAL A 245 -21.76 8.96 -8.46
C VAL A 245 -20.98 8.64 -9.74
N GLU A 246 -19.81 9.23 -9.96
CA GLU A 246 -18.97 9.01 -11.14
C GLU A 246 -18.08 7.77 -11.00
N LEU A 247 -17.78 7.36 -9.76
CA LEU A 247 -16.81 6.28 -9.50
C LEU A 247 -17.16 4.94 -10.15
N PRO A 248 -18.43 4.43 -10.12
CA PRO A 248 -18.73 3.15 -10.74
C PRO A 248 -18.37 3.12 -12.23
N ALA A 249 -18.73 4.14 -12.99
CA ALA A 249 -18.42 4.24 -14.42
C ALA A 249 -16.90 4.38 -14.66
N ILE A 250 -16.21 5.14 -13.80
CA ILE A 250 -14.75 5.27 -13.87
C ILE A 250 -14.07 3.93 -13.59
N TYR A 251 -14.52 3.18 -12.58
CA TYR A 251 -13.94 1.88 -12.26
C TYR A 251 -14.14 0.85 -13.39
N GLU A 252 -15.33 0.80 -14.00
CA GLU A 252 -15.56 -0.09 -15.14
C GLU A 252 -14.63 0.28 -16.32
N ARG A 253 -14.54 1.55 -16.67
CA ARG A 253 -13.60 2.02 -17.69
C ARG A 253 -12.16 1.62 -17.38
N LEU A 254 -11.68 1.80 -16.14
CA LEU A 254 -10.32 1.42 -15.74
C LEU A 254 -10.07 -0.09 -15.79
N LYS A 255 -11.09 -0.91 -15.54
CA LYS A 255 -11.03 -2.38 -15.69
C LYS A 255 -10.94 -2.76 -17.17
N GLU A 256 -11.78 -2.19 -18.04
CA GLU A 256 -11.77 -2.41 -19.48
C GLU A 256 -10.44 -2.01 -20.12
N GLU A 257 -9.87 -0.88 -19.68
CA GLU A 257 -8.54 -0.42 -20.09
C GLU A 257 -7.38 -1.25 -19.48
N GLY A 258 -7.66 -2.23 -18.62
CA GLY A 258 -6.64 -3.03 -17.92
C GLY A 258 -5.78 -2.22 -16.92
N ARG A 259 -6.22 -1.04 -16.53
CA ARG A 259 -5.52 -0.14 -15.59
C ARG A 259 -5.84 -0.43 -14.13
N TRP A 260 -6.90 -1.19 -13.88
CA TRP A 260 -7.30 -1.63 -12.54
C TRP A 260 -7.76 -3.08 -12.62
N ILE A 261 -6.94 -4.00 -12.16
CA ILE A 261 -7.11 -5.43 -12.34
C ILE A 261 -7.40 -6.13 -11.01
N ARG A 262 -8.31 -7.08 -11.03
CA ARG A 262 -8.62 -7.90 -9.85
C ARG A 262 -7.45 -8.84 -9.55
N VAL A 263 -7.03 -8.90 -8.30
CA VAL A 263 -6.11 -9.92 -7.81
C VAL A 263 -6.89 -11.23 -7.72
N GLN A 264 -6.51 -12.21 -8.55
CA GLN A 264 -7.23 -13.47 -8.69
C GLN A 264 -7.46 -14.15 -7.33
N GLY A 265 -8.66 -14.65 -7.09
CA GLY A 265 -9.04 -15.29 -5.82
C GLY A 265 -9.36 -14.31 -4.68
N THR A 266 -9.44 -13.01 -4.95
CA THR A 266 -9.78 -11.99 -3.95
C THR A 266 -10.76 -10.95 -4.52
N ASP A 267 -11.33 -10.10 -3.67
CA ASP A 267 -12.12 -8.93 -4.08
C ASP A 267 -11.28 -7.65 -4.13
N VAL A 268 -9.96 -7.78 -4.03
CA VAL A 268 -9.03 -6.65 -4.09
C VAL A 268 -8.58 -6.39 -5.51
N TYR A 269 -8.57 -5.13 -5.87
CA TYR A 269 -8.06 -4.64 -7.15
C TYR A 269 -6.75 -3.88 -6.95
N ALA A 270 -5.86 -3.99 -7.93
CA ALA A 270 -4.60 -3.26 -7.95
C ALA A 270 -4.31 -2.74 -9.35
N THR A 271 -3.51 -1.70 -9.46
CA THR A 271 -3.02 -1.24 -10.76
C THR A 271 -1.86 -2.13 -11.23
N PRO A 272 -1.68 -2.34 -12.55
CA PRO A 272 -0.52 -3.05 -13.08
C PRO A 272 0.81 -2.48 -12.57
N ALA A 273 0.89 -1.15 -12.44
CA ALA A 273 2.07 -0.47 -11.93
C ALA A 273 2.37 -0.84 -10.47
N ALA A 274 1.35 -0.94 -9.59
CA ALA A 274 1.54 -1.38 -8.21
C ALA A 274 2.05 -2.82 -8.12
N ILE A 275 1.54 -3.70 -9.00
CA ILE A 275 2.01 -5.09 -9.08
C ILE A 275 3.44 -5.14 -9.60
N ALA A 276 3.79 -4.35 -10.62
CA ALA A 276 5.15 -4.28 -11.16
C ALA A 276 6.15 -3.75 -10.11
N GLU A 277 5.79 -2.70 -9.36
CA GLU A 277 6.61 -2.18 -8.28
C GLU A 277 6.83 -3.22 -7.16
N LEU A 278 5.75 -3.92 -6.74
CA LEU A 278 5.85 -5.01 -5.78
C LEU A 278 6.78 -6.10 -6.27
N THR A 279 6.64 -6.50 -7.55
CA THR A 279 7.46 -7.51 -8.21
C THR A 279 8.95 -7.11 -8.18
N ALA A 280 9.26 -5.90 -8.59
CA ALA A 280 10.64 -5.39 -8.61
C ALA A 280 11.25 -5.37 -7.19
N ARG A 281 10.48 -4.96 -6.19
CA ARG A 281 10.91 -4.98 -4.78
C ARG A 281 11.18 -6.39 -4.26
N LEU A 282 10.32 -7.35 -4.59
CA LEU A 282 10.48 -8.76 -4.20
C LEU A 282 11.72 -9.37 -4.88
N VAL A 283 11.85 -9.21 -6.19
CA VAL A 283 13.00 -9.71 -6.95
C VAL A 283 14.31 -9.12 -6.39
N GLY A 284 14.37 -7.82 -6.18
CA GLY A 284 15.53 -7.15 -5.59
C GLY A 284 15.85 -7.65 -4.15
N TRP A 285 14.83 -8.04 -3.37
CA TRP A 285 15.04 -8.64 -2.06
C TRP A 285 15.62 -10.06 -2.16
N LEU A 286 15.13 -10.87 -3.12
CA LEU A 286 15.68 -12.19 -3.42
C LEU A 286 17.12 -12.11 -3.95
N GLU A 287 17.41 -11.20 -4.87
CA GLU A 287 18.75 -11.02 -5.43
C GLU A 287 19.79 -10.58 -4.39
N ARG A 288 19.39 -9.74 -3.42
CA ARG A 288 20.28 -9.42 -2.29
C ARG A 288 20.60 -10.67 -1.46
N HIS A 289 19.62 -11.55 -1.26
CA HIS A 289 19.85 -12.82 -0.58
C HIS A 289 20.80 -13.72 -1.37
N HIS A 290 20.58 -13.85 -2.68
CA HIS A 290 21.41 -14.67 -3.56
C HIS A 290 22.89 -14.21 -3.62
N ARG A 291 23.11 -12.89 -3.62
CA ARG A 291 24.47 -12.34 -3.53
C ARG A 291 25.16 -12.65 -2.21
N ALA A 292 24.40 -12.64 -1.11
CA ALA A 292 24.95 -12.96 0.22
C ALA A 292 25.13 -14.48 0.45
N HIS A 293 24.32 -15.30 -0.24
CA HIS A 293 24.26 -16.76 -0.06
C HIS A 293 24.13 -17.47 -1.43
N PRO A 294 25.17 -17.43 -2.26
CA PRO A 294 25.10 -17.96 -3.63
C PRO A 294 24.91 -19.48 -3.71
N ASP A 295 25.26 -20.19 -2.65
CA ASP A 295 25.17 -21.63 -2.47
C ASP A 295 23.82 -22.11 -1.88
N GLN A 296 22.92 -21.21 -1.52
CA GLN A 296 21.61 -21.56 -0.97
C GLN A 296 20.51 -21.54 -2.06
N PRO A 297 19.49 -22.41 -1.95
CA PRO A 297 18.44 -22.49 -2.99
C PRO A 297 17.52 -21.28 -3.06
N GLY A 298 17.57 -20.36 -2.11
CA GLY A 298 16.74 -19.17 -2.05
C GLY A 298 16.09 -18.94 -0.69
N ARG A 299 15.01 -18.19 -0.66
CA ARG A 299 14.23 -17.93 0.57
C ARG A 299 13.10 -18.92 0.70
N LEU A 300 12.81 -19.36 1.93
CA LEU A 300 11.65 -20.20 2.22
C LEU A 300 10.37 -19.51 1.77
N LEU A 301 9.42 -20.27 1.23
CA LEU A 301 8.11 -19.78 0.78
C LEU A 301 7.38 -18.99 1.88
N ASP A 302 7.39 -19.49 3.12
CA ASP A 302 6.73 -18.81 4.25
C ASP A 302 7.35 -17.44 4.54
N ALA A 303 8.68 -17.29 4.39
CA ALA A 303 9.35 -16.01 4.54
C ALA A 303 8.94 -15.01 3.44
N VAL A 304 8.71 -15.50 2.21
CA VAL A 304 8.24 -14.70 1.08
C VAL A 304 6.78 -14.28 1.29
N LEU A 305 5.92 -15.20 1.72
CA LEU A 305 4.52 -14.89 2.04
C LEU A 305 4.42 -13.87 3.19
N GLY A 306 5.21 -14.02 4.24
CA GLY A 306 5.28 -13.04 5.34
C GLY A 306 5.84 -11.68 4.90
N TRP A 307 6.74 -11.64 3.91
CA TRP A 307 7.19 -10.39 3.32
C TRP A 307 6.06 -9.71 2.52
N LEU A 308 5.33 -10.46 1.69
CA LEU A 308 4.19 -9.97 0.93
C LEU A 308 3.09 -9.44 1.87
N GLU A 309 2.74 -10.16 2.94
CA GLU A 309 1.77 -9.72 3.94
C GLU A 309 2.16 -8.37 4.55
N ARG A 310 3.40 -8.20 4.96
CA ARG A 310 3.90 -6.92 5.52
C ARG A 310 3.87 -5.77 4.52
N VAL A 311 4.25 -6.03 3.27
CA VAL A 311 4.30 -4.97 2.24
C VAL A 311 2.92 -4.57 1.76
N THR A 312 1.99 -5.51 1.66
CA THR A 312 0.62 -5.24 1.23
C THR A 312 -0.30 -4.83 2.38
N MET A 313 0.15 -5.01 3.64
CA MET A 313 -0.66 -4.82 4.85
C MET A 313 -1.96 -5.66 4.82
N ASN A 314 -1.95 -6.77 4.07
CA ASN A 314 -3.11 -7.63 3.89
C ASN A 314 -2.69 -9.09 3.71
N ARG A 315 -2.96 -9.90 4.73
CA ARG A 315 -2.63 -11.33 4.75
C ARG A 315 -3.31 -12.11 3.62
N ALA A 316 -4.56 -11.77 3.31
CA ALA A 316 -5.33 -12.47 2.29
C ALA A 316 -4.76 -12.30 0.87
N LEU A 317 -3.93 -11.29 0.64
CA LEU A 317 -3.29 -11.03 -0.65
C LEU A 317 -1.97 -11.78 -0.85
N ALA A 318 -1.32 -12.24 0.22
CA ALA A 318 0.04 -12.78 0.13
C ALA A 318 0.12 -13.98 -0.83
N ARG A 319 -0.76 -14.97 -0.66
CA ARG A 319 -0.76 -16.18 -1.50
C ARG A 319 -1.24 -15.91 -2.93
N PRO A 320 -2.36 -15.21 -3.18
CA PRO A 320 -2.79 -14.88 -4.54
C PRO A 320 -1.78 -14.07 -5.34
N LEU A 321 -1.10 -13.11 -4.72
CA LEU A 321 -0.04 -12.36 -5.37
C LEU A 321 1.16 -13.23 -5.68
N PHE A 322 1.57 -14.07 -4.74
CA PHE A 322 2.66 -15.03 -4.98
C PHE A 322 2.37 -15.95 -6.17
N ASP A 323 1.18 -16.57 -6.20
CA ASP A 323 0.78 -17.46 -7.28
C ASP A 323 0.78 -16.73 -8.65
N ARG A 324 0.33 -15.48 -8.68
CA ARG A 324 0.42 -14.62 -9.87
C ARG A 324 1.87 -14.38 -10.31
N LEU A 325 2.78 -14.13 -9.36
CA LEU A 325 4.20 -13.90 -9.66
C LEU A 325 4.88 -15.16 -10.21
N VAL A 326 4.51 -16.33 -9.71
CA VAL A 326 4.98 -17.63 -10.24
C VAL A 326 4.45 -17.87 -11.64
N GLN A 327 3.12 -17.67 -11.88
CA GLN A 327 2.51 -17.81 -13.20
C GLN A 327 3.14 -16.85 -14.22
N GLY A 328 3.42 -15.62 -13.80
CA GLY A 328 4.11 -14.60 -14.61
C GLY A 328 5.61 -14.82 -14.76
N LYS A 329 6.17 -15.93 -14.23
CA LYS A 329 7.60 -16.25 -14.24
C LYS A 329 8.50 -15.15 -13.65
N SER A 330 7.93 -14.30 -12.80
CA SER A 330 8.68 -13.25 -12.10
C SER A 330 9.50 -13.79 -10.93
N VAL A 331 9.15 -14.95 -10.42
CA VAL A 331 9.88 -15.76 -9.45
C VAL A 331 9.75 -17.22 -9.82
N LYS A 332 10.67 -18.05 -9.34
CA LYS A 332 10.58 -19.51 -9.50
C LYS A 332 10.69 -20.23 -8.16
N LEU A 333 10.14 -21.43 -8.10
CA LEU A 333 10.24 -22.35 -6.97
C LEU A 333 11.34 -23.38 -7.21
N LEU A 334 12.16 -23.58 -6.20
CA LEU A 334 13.05 -24.73 -6.06
C LEU A 334 12.65 -25.47 -4.79
N GLY A 335 11.85 -26.54 -4.93
CA GLY A 335 11.21 -27.20 -3.78
C GLY A 335 10.37 -26.22 -2.97
N LYS A 336 10.71 -26.04 -1.69
CA LYS A 336 10.07 -25.07 -0.77
C LYS A 336 10.69 -23.67 -0.78
N PHE A 337 11.66 -23.42 -1.66
CA PHE A 337 12.38 -22.15 -1.74
C PHE A 337 11.93 -21.34 -2.95
N VAL A 338 11.93 -20.04 -2.78
CA VAL A 338 11.64 -19.06 -3.82
C VAL A 338 12.93 -18.34 -4.20
N CYS A 339 13.17 -18.21 -5.49
CA CYS A 339 14.33 -17.51 -6.02
C CYS A 339 13.96 -16.63 -7.23
N SER A 340 14.86 -15.72 -7.60
CA SER A 340 14.72 -14.93 -8.81
C SER A 340 14.81 -15.82 -10.07
N PRO A 341 14.20 -15.45 -11.21
CA PRO A 341 14.10 -16.32 -12.38
C PRO A 341 15.47 -16.80 -12.92
N ALA A 342 16.43 -15.88 -12.95
CA ALA A 342 17.75 -16.14 -13.49
C ALA A 342 18.70 -16.83 -12.50
N PHE A 343 18.32 -16.96 -11.22
CA PHE A 343 19.22 -17.50 -10.21
C PHE A 343 19.38 -19.01 -10.36
N ALA A 344 20.62 -19.48 -10.30
CA ALA A 344 21.00 -20.86 -10.08
C ALA A 344 22.00 -20.89 -8.90
N PRO A 345 21.86 -21.81 -7.95
CA PRO A 345 22.84 -21.97 -6.88
C PRO A 345 24.22 -22.23 -7.45
N SER A 346 25.22 -21.52 -6.93
CA SER A 346 26.61 -21.66 -7.32
C SER A 346 27.38 -22.29 -6.18
N LEU A 347 28.00 -23.43 -6.45
CA LEU A 347 28.80 -24.18 -5.49
C LEU A 347 30.29 -24.06 -5.82
N SER A 348 31.14 -24.25 -4.81
CA SER A 348 32.55 -24.51 -5.05
C SER A 348 32.73 -25.90 -5.70
N THR A 349 33.81 -26.10 -6.47
CA THR A 349 34.13 -27.42 -7.06
C THR A 349 34.20 -28.52 -6.00
N ALA A 350 34.60 -28.17 -4.78
CA ALA A 350 34.63 -29.12 -3.66
C ALA A 350 33.21 -29.47 -3.18
N ASP A 351 32.31 -28.48 -3.07
CA ASP A 351 30.90 -28.72 -2.70
C ASP A 351 30.12 -29.47 -3.79
N GLU A 352 30.42 -29.21 -5.06
CA GLU A 352 29.82 -29.95 -6.18
C GLU A 352 30.18 -31.45 -6.13
N ARG A 353 31.44 -31.77 -5.87
CA ARG A 353 31.90 -33.18 -5.72
C ARG A 353 31.21 -33.87 -4.54
N VAL A 354 31.14 -33.21 -3.38
CA VAL A 354 30.46 -33.75 -2.20
C VAL A 354 28.98 -33.95 -2.48
N LEU A 355 28.32 -33.02 -3.13
CA LEU A 355 26.89 -33.10 -3.51
C LEU A 355 26.63 -34.30 -4.43
N GLN A 356 27.45 -34.48 -5.46
CA GLN A 356 27.33 -35.62 -6.41
C GLN A 356 27.61 -36.97 -5.74
N SER A 357 28.63 -37.06 -4.89
CA SER A 357 28.91 -38.27 -4.10
C SER A 357 27.72 -38.61 -3.20
N MET A 358 27.20 -37.64 -2.44
CA MET A 358 26.05 -37.82 -1.58
C MET A 358 24.81 -38.33 -2.34
N ILE A 359 24.46 -37.72 -3.49
CA ILE A 359 23.33 -38.17 -4.31
C ILE A 359 23.52 -39.59 -4.80
N THR A 360 24.75 -39.93 -5.20
CA THR A 360 25.08 -41.28 -5.69
C THR A 360 24.98 -42.33 -4.57
N GLU A 361 25.52 -42.03 -3.39
CA GLU A 361 25.47 -42.93 -2.23
C GLU A 361 24.03 -43.14 -1.73
N VAL A 362 23.24 -42.08 -1.61
CA VAL A 362 21.81 -42.18 -1.25
C VAL A 362 21.04 -42.98 -2.29
N ARG A 363 21.36 -42.85 -3.58
CA ARG A 363 20.72 -43.62 -4.65
C ARG A 363 21.09 -45.10 -4.58
N SER A 364 22.36 -45.41 -4.36
CA SER A 364 22.88 -46.80 -4.29
C SER A 364 22.38 -47.51 -3.04
N GLY A 365 22.16 -46.79 -1.94
CA GLY A 365 21.56 -47.32 -0.70
C GLY A 365 20.11 -47.83 -0.84
N GLY A 366 19.44 -47.45 -1.92
CA GLY A 366 18.05 -47.89 -2.18
C GLY A 366 17.10 -47.58 -1.03
N PHE A 367 16.44 -48.60 -0.45
CA PHE A 367 15.55 -48.46 0.71
C PHE A 367 16.32 -48.40 2.06
N HIS A 368 17.65 -48.45 2.05
CA HIS A 368 18.49 -48.34 3.24
C HIS A 368 19.58 -47.26 2.99
N PRO A 369 19.19 -46.02 2.78
CA PRO A 369 20.14 -44.95 2.50
C PRO A 369 20.98 -44.66 3.75
N PRO A 370 22.24 -44.22 3.57
CA PRO A 370 23.07 -43.77 4.68
C PRO A 370 22.47 -42.50 5.34
N SER A 371 22.72 -42.34 6.63
CA SER A 371 22.38 -41.14 7.39
C SER A 371 23.26 -39.96 7.00
N LEU A 372 22.84 -38.73 7.35
CA LEU A 372 23.66 -37.54 7.09
C LEU A 372 25.03 -37.60 7.78
N ASP A 373 25.10 -38.16 8.99
CA ASP A 373 26.36 -38.30 9.73
C ASP A 373 27.32 -39.30 9.04
N GLU A 374 26.78 -40.42 8.54
CA GLU A 374 27.56 -41.39 7.76
C GLU A 374 28.07 -40.76 6.46
N LEU A 375 27.24 -39.98 5.75
CA LEU A 375 27.63 -39.26 4.54
C LEU A 375 28.66 -38.16 4.83
N ALA A 376 28.53 -37.44 5.94
CA ALA A 376 29.47 -36.41 6.35
C ALA A 376 30.86 -37.02 6.70
N ALA A 377 30.88 -38.16 7.41
CA ALA A 377 32.09 -38.88 7.72
C ALA A 377 32.79 -39.41 6.46
N ALA A 378 32.05 -40.03 5.53
CA ALA A 378 32.55 -40.54 4.27
C ALA A 378 33.16 -39.46 3.37
N ALA A 379 32.50 -38.27 3.32
CA ALA A 379 32.98 -37.13 2.54
C ALA A 379 34.02 -36.25 3.26
N HIS A 380 34.37 -36.56 4.51
CA HIS A 380 35.30 -35.78 5.35
C HIS A 380 34.88 -34.30 5.48
N VAL A 381 33.56 -34.03 5.67
CA VAL A 381 33.00 -32.68 5.85
C VAL A 381 32.25 -32.61 7.18
N ASP A 382 32.05 -31.38 7.68
CA ASP A 382 31.24 -31.19 8.88
C ASP A 382 29.73 -31.42 8.60
N GLY A 383 28.98 -31.81 9.63
CA GLY A 383 27.57 -32.11 9.51
C GLY A 383 26.71 -30.92 9.04
N LYS A 384 27.11 -29.67 9.37
CA LYS A 384 26.36 -28.47 8.91
C LYS A 384 26.50 -28.27 7.40
N ARG A 385 27.70 -28.50 6.87
CA ARG A 385 27.96 -28.44 5.43
C ARG A 385 27.18 -29.54 4.70
N MET A 386 27.18 -30.79 5.24
CA MET A 386 26.41 -31.89 4.67
C MET A 386 24.90 -31.60 4.68
N ALA A 387 24.33 -31.11 5.78
CA ALA A 387 22.92 -30.76 5.88
C ALA A 387 22.51 -29.63 4.91
N ARG A 388 23.42 -28.66 4.67
CA ARG A 388 23.20 -27.60 3.68
C ARG A 388 23.14 -28.18 2.26
N LEU A 389 24.08 -29.08 1.90
CA LEU A 389 24.08 -29.72 0.58
C LEU A 389 22.89 -30.66 0.40
N ALA A 390 22.46 -31.39 1.44
CA ALA A 390 21.25 -32.19 1.41
C ALA A 390 19.99 -31.32 1.19
N THR A 391 19.90 -30.15 1.86
CA THR A 391 18.84 -29.18 1.65
C THR A 391 18.82 -28.70 0.19
N LEU A 392 19.95 -28.45 -0.39
CA LEU A 392 20.08 -28.07 -1.80
C LEU A 392 19.66 -29.21 -2.74
N ALA A 393 20.10 -30.46 -2.48
CA ALA A 393 19.70 -31.63 -3.27
C ALA A 393 18.19 -31.85 -3.27
N VAL A 394 17.53 -31.63 -2.11
CA VAL A 394 16.07 -31.67 -2.01
C VAL A 394 15.43 -30.52 -2.81
N ALA A 395 15.98 -29.34 -2.75
CA ALA A 395 15.47 -28.19 -3.50
C ALA A 395 15.61 -28.40 -5.02
N LEU A 396 16.68 -29.03 -5.47
CA LEU A 396 16.90 -29.38 -6.88
C LEU A 396 16.04 -30.57 -7.35
N GLY A 397 15.38 -31.29 -6.42
CA GLY A 397 14.51 -32.42 -6.74
C GLY A 397 15.25 -33.75 -6.94
N GLU A 398 16.53 -33.86 -6.51
CA GLU A 398 17.31 -35.07 -6.55
C GLU A 398 17.01 -35.99 -5.36
N LEU A 399 16.81 -35.39 -4.19
CA LEU A 399 16.50 -36.10 -2.96
C LEU A 399 15.12 -35.69 -2.40
N VAL A 400 14.53 -36.58 -1.59
CA VAL A 400 13.32 -36.35 -0.80
C VAL A 400 13.65 -36.56 0.68
N ALA A 401 13.42 -35.57 1.51
CA ALA A 401 13.55 -35.69 2.97
C ALA A 401 12.41 -36.53 3.54
N VAL A 402 12.70 -37.64 4.16
CA VAL A 402 11.71 -38.52 4.80
C VAL A 402 11.69 -38.27 6.31
N ALA A 403 12.83 -37.99 6.91
CA ALA A 403 12.99 -37.58 8.30
C ALA A 403 14.13 -36.53 8.41
N PRO A 404 14.34 -35.91 9.57
CA PRO A 404 15.35 -34.85 9.71
C PRO A 404 16.75 -35.18 9.20
N ASP A 405 17.19 -36.43 9.34
CA ASP A 405 18.51 -36.95 8.96
C ASP A 405 18.46 -38.06 7.91
N LEU A 406 17.26 -38.32 7.35
CA LEU A 406 17.01 -39.41 6.41
C LEU A 406 16.51 -38.90 5.07
N TYR A 407 17.23 -39.26 4.00
CA TYR A 407 16.90 -38.82 2.64
C TYR A 407 16.84 -40.03 1.70
N LEU A 408 15.86 -40.00 0.79
CA LEU A 408 15.76 -40.96 -0.31
C LEU A 408 16.05 -40.26 -1.64
N HIS A 409 16.64 -40.96 -2.58
CA HIS A 409 16.71 -40.49 -3.95
C HIS A 409 15.33 -40.50 -4.58
N VAL A 410 14.97 -39.48 -5.36
CA VAL A 410 13.62 -39.28 -5.93
C VAL A 410 13.14 -40.51 -6.72
N ALA A 411 14.02 -41.24 -7.43
CA ALA A 411 13.66 -42.46 -8.15
C ALA A 411 13.31 -43.60 -7.19
N VAL A 412 14.01 -43.73 -6.05
CA VAL A 412 13.75 -44.74 -5.03
C VAL A 412 12.43 -44.45 -4.30
N GLU A 413 12.17 -43.17 -4.01
CA GLU A 413 10.91 -42.71 -3.39
C GLU A 413 9.71 -43.04 -4.31
N LYS A 414 9.80 -42.78 -5.61
CA LYS A 414 8.75 -43.18 -6.57
C LYS A 414 8.50 -44.68 -6.61
N GLN A 415 9.56 -45.50 -6.57
CA GLN A 415 9.46 -46.97 -6.48
C GLN A 415 8.79 -47.39 -5.17
N LEU A 416 9.11 -46.73 -4.06
CA LEU A 416 8.51 -46.98 -2.76
C LEU A 416 6.99 -46.71 -2.80
N ARG A 417 6.59 -45.55 -3.32
CA ARG A 417 5.17 -45.22 -3.46
C ARG A 417 4.41 -46.18 -4.35
N ALA A 418 5.01 -46.60 -5.46
CA ALA A 418 4.41 -47.59 -6.36
C ALA A 418 4.21 -48.93 -5.68
N LYS A 419 5.21 -49.45 -4.96
CA LYS A 419 5.09 -50.71 -4.19
C LYS A 419 4.05 -50.65 -3.07
N VAL A 420 3.97 -49.52 -2.35
CA VAL A 420 2.97 -49.31 -1.30
C VAL A 420 1.58 -49.23 -1.91
N ALA A 421 1.39 -48.52 -3.03
CA ALA A 421 0.13 -48.44 -3.75
C ALA A 421 -0.36 -49.84 -4.25
N GLU A 422 0.58 -50.64 -4.79
CA GLU A 422 0.27 -52.03 -5.23
C GLU A 422 -0.14 -52.93 -4.04
N LEU A 423 0.54 -52.82 -2.90
CA LEU A 423 0.16 -53.54 -1.68
C LEU A 423 -1.23 -53.15 -1.18
N ILE A 424 -1.54 -51.83 -1.15
CA ILE A 424 -2.85 -51.34 -0.75
C ILE A 424 -3.95 -51.85 -1.72
N ALA A 425 -3.71 -51.82 -3.03
CA ALA A 425 -4.63 -52.32 -4.03
C ALA A 425 -4.94 -53.79 -3.88
N ARG A 426 -3.94 -54.60 -3.43
CA ARG A 426 -4.07 -56.05 -3.27
C ARG A 426 -4.73 -56.45 -1.94
N VAL A 427 -4.46 -55.76 -0.83
CA VAL A 427 -4.84 -56.17 0.53
C VAL A 427 -5.86 -55.24 1.20
N GLY A 428 -6.12 -54.08 0.58
CA GLY A 428 -6.98 -53.03 1.15
C GLY A 428 -6.22 -52.15 2.12
N ALA A 429 -6.37 -52.35 3.42
CA ALA A 429 -5.60 -51.60 4.43
C ALA A 429 -4.27 -52.31 4.72
N VAL A 430 -3.18 -51.55 4.75
CA VAL A 430 -1.81 -52.10 4.96
C VAL A 430 -1.21 -51.50 6.22
N SER A 431 -0.70 -52.32 7.11
CA SER A 431 0.05 -51.88 8.30
C SER A 431 1.48 -51.52 7.97
N VAL A 432 2.10 -50.68 8.81
CA VAL A 432 3.52 -50.32 8.70
C VAL A 432 4.45 -51.56 8.73
N ALA A 433 4.05 -52.60 9.49
CA ALA A 433 4.80 -53.85 9.56
C ALA A 433 4.83 -54.58 8.21
N GLN A 434 3.67 -54.70 7.54
CA GLN A 434 3.54 -55.31 6.22
C GLN A 434 4.29 -54.54 5.14
N VAL A 435 4.28 -53.21 5.21
CA VAL A 435 5.08 -52.37 4.30
C VAL A 435 6.57 -52.65 4.50
N ARG A 436 7.06 -52.68 5.74
CA ARG A 436 8.45 -52.99 6.05
C ARG A 436 8.90 -54.36 5.53
N GLU A 437 8.08 -55.35 5.76
CA GLU A 437 8.37 -56.74 5.29
C GLU A 437 8.47 -56.80 3.77
N ALA A 438 7.51 -56.18 3.07
CA ALA A 438 7.49 -56.12 1.60
C ALA A 438 8.64 -55.32 1.00
N LEU A 439 9.23 -54.37 1.77
CA LEU A 439 10.38 -53.56 1.35
C LEU A 439 11.73 -54.16 1.83
N GLY A 440 11.69 -55.20 2.64
CA GLY A 440 12.89 -55.74 3.29
C GLY A 440 13.59 -54.73 4.23
N SER A 441 12.80 -53.74 4.77
CA SER A 441 13.34 -52.60 5.50
C SER A 441 13.44 -52.85 7.01
N SER A 442 14.33 -52.18 7.71
CA SER A 442 14.53 -52.26 9.15
C SER A 442 13.61 -51.27 9.92
N ARG A 443 13.60 -51.33 11.28
CA ARG A 443 12.84 -50.38 12.15
C ARG A 443 13.28 -48.92 12.03
N LYS A 444 14.44 -48.66 11.39
CA LYS A 444 14.99 -47.33 11.22
C LYS A 444 14.32 -46.54 10.05
N PHE A 445 13.53 -47.24 9.19
CA PHE A 445 12.89 -46.69 7.99
C PHE A 445 11.38 -46.91 7.98
#